data_b1676e89efcd8e91cfb06271d25a945e
#
_entry.id   b1676e89efcd8e91cfb06271d25a945e
#
_cell.length_a   1.000
_cell.length_b   1.000
_cell.length_c   1.000
_cell.angle_alpha   90.00
_cell.angle_beta   90.00
_cell.angle_gamma   90.00
#
_symmetry.space_group_name_H-M   'P 1'
#
loop_
_entity.id
_entity.type
_entity.pdbx_description
1 polymer ?
#
loop_
_entity_poly.entity_id
_entity_poly.type
_entity_poly.pdbx_seq_one_letter_code
_entity_poly.pdbx_strand_id
1 'polypeptide(L)'
;MAVVATMTVPGNAATAGALARTGALIEAKGIVKIYSTVSGEPVLALDQVDMAVADGEFVCLVGPSGCGKSTLMRLFAGLDRADAGAFSLAGAAIDGPSAEVGVVFQQATLLPWLTVWQNVTLPLRVGGHSIGDREAPVRELIRIAALQGFENKYPYELSGGMQQRVAIVRALSRDPKLLLMDEPFGALDALTREKMNAELQRIWLASRKTVVLITHSIDEAIFLGDRVVVMSPRPGRIVRELKVELPRPRVAAETFGHPEHVKLAREIRALLEG
;
A
#
# COMPACT_ATOMS: atom_id res chain seq x y z
N MET A 1 33.85 -20.87 -19.99
CA MET A 1 32.73 -21.83 -19.80
C MET A 1 32.47 -21.93 -18.30
N ALA A 2 31.45 -21.24 -17.83
CA ALA A 2 31.07 -21.27 -16.43
C ALA A 2 29.87 -22.22 -16.30
N VAL A 3 30.01 -23.23 -15.45
CA VAL A 3 28.99 -24.25 -15.15
C VAL A 3 27.96 -23.63 -14.25
N VAL A 4 26.73 -23.53 -14.75
CA VAL A 4 25.54 -23.17 -13.93
C VAL A 4 25.16 -24.43 -13.18
N ALA A 5 25.42 -24.44 -11.88
CA ALA A 5 24.89 -25.49 -10.97
C ALA A 5 23.40 -25.29 -10.75
N THR A 6 22.60 -26.23 -11.25
CA THR A 6 21.17 -26.32 -11.00
C THR A 6 20.94 -26.80 -9.56
N MET A 7 20.57 -25.90 -8.68
CA MET A 7 20.09 -26.27 -7.34
C MET A 7 18.63 -26.72 -7.43
N THR A 8 18.41 -28.02 -7.31
CA THR A 8 17.08 -28.60 -7.09
C THR A 8 16.67 -28.43 -5.63
N VAL A 9 15.61 -27.66 -5.39
CA VAL A 9 15.00 -27.49 -4.07
C VAL A 9 13.93 -28.56 -3.89
N PRO A 10 13.94 -29.35 -2.79
CA PRO A 10 12.88 -30.33 -2.53
C PRO A 10 11.56 -29.63 -2.22
N GLY A 11 10.51 -30.02 -2.94
CA GLY A 11 9.15 -29.54 -2.73
C GLY A 11 8.62 -29.96 -1.36
N ASN A 12 8.21 -29.00 -0.57
CA ASN A 12 7.40 -29.21 0.61
C ASN A 12 5.96 -28.78 0.30
N ALA A 13 5.09 -29.77 0.12
CA ALA A 13 3.66 -29.59 -0.14
C ALA A 13 2.95 -29.30 1.20
N ALA A 14 2.80 -28.05 1.53
CA ALA A 14 1.80 -27.58 2.50
C ALA A 14 1.51 -26.10 2.20
N THR A 15 0.82 -25.83 1.12
CA THR A 15 0.38 -24.48 0.80
C THR A 15 -1.11 -24.40 0.95
N ALA A 16 -1.52 -23.58 1.91
CA ALA A 16 -2.88 -23.09 2.04
C ALA A 16 -3.36 -22.55 0.69
N GLY A 17 -4.51 -23.03 0.24
CA GLY A 17 -5.07 -22.67 -1.05
C GLY A 17 -5.21 -21.17 -1.21
N ALA A 18 -4.46 -20.60 -2.16
CA ALA A 18 -4.76 -19.31 -2.71
C ALA A 18 -6.16 -19.42 -3.33
N LEU A 19 -7.14 -18.82 -2.68
CA LEU A 19 -8.49 -18.66 -3.22
C LEU A 19 -8.36 -17.86 -4.51
N ALA A 20 -8.52 -18.52 -5.65
CA ALA A 20 -8.77 -17.86 -6.93
C ALA A 20 -10.07 -17.06 -6.77
N ARG A 21 -9.96 -15.80 -6.37
CA ARG A 21 -11.09 -14.87 -6.30
C ARG A 21 -11.37 -14.42 -7.72
N THR A 22 -12.42 -14.96 -8.33
CA THR A 22 -13.02 -14.43 -9.54
C THR A 22 -13.37 -12.95 -9.27
N GLY A 23 -12.65 -12.02 -9.93
CA GLY A 23 -12.84 -10.58 -9.75
C GLY A 23 -11.74 -9.86 -8.94
N ALA A 24 -10.55 -10.44 -8.79
CA ALA A 24 -9.41 -9.74 -8.21
C ALA A 24 -8.97 -8.57 -9.10
N LEU A 25 -8.77 -7.38 -8.51
CA LEU A 25 -8.18 -6.25 -9.22
C LEU A 25 -6.67 -6.43 -9.40
N ILE A 26 -6.00 -6.97 -8.38
CA ILE A 26 -4.57 -7.30 -8.42
C ILE A 26 -4.42 -8.80 -8.25
N GLU A 27 -3.57 -9.41 -9.07
CA GLU A 27 -3.07 -10.75 -8.87
C GLU A 27 -1.56 -10.77 -8.96
N ALA A 28 -0.92 -11.39 -7.97
CA ALA A 28 0.48 -11.75 -7.95
C ALA A 28 0.56 -13.27 -7.84
N LYS A 29 1.30 -13.93 -8.73
CA LYS A 29 1.43 -15.40 -8.76
C LYS A 29 2.89 -15.79 -8.83
N GLY A 30 3.37 -16.53 -7.82
CA GLY A 30 4.71 -17.09 -7.76
C GLY A 30 5.83 -16.05 -7.82
N ILE A 31 5.62 -14.87 -7.22
CA ILE A 31 6.56 -13.76 -7.35
C ILE A 31 7.88 -14.05 -6.64
N VAL A 32 8.96 -13.97 -7.40
CA VAL A 32 10.32 -14.03 -6.90
C VAL A 32 11.05 -12.73 -7.25
N LYS A 33 11.79 -12.19 -6.27
CA LYS A 33 12.66 -11.03 -6.49
C LYS A 33 14.01 -11.24 -5.85
N ILE A 34 15.07 -11.08 -6.66
CA ILE A 34 16.46 -11.21 -6.26
C ILE A 34 17.17 -9.89 -6.54
N TYR A 35 17.90 -9.36 -5.58
CA TYR A 35 18.75 -8.20 -5.76
C TYR A 35 20.23 -8.63 -5.78
N SER A 36 20.99 -8.10 -6.72
CA SER A 36 22.44 -8.19 -6.70
C SER A 36 23.02 -7.18 -5.72
N THR A 37 23.86 -7.62 -4.82
CA THR A 37 24.60 -6.72 -3.92
C THR A 37 25.92 -6.26 -4.54
N VAL A 38 26.48 -5.19 -4.02
CA VAL A 38 27.81 -4.70 -4.43
C VAL A 38 28.90 -5.74 -4.15
N SER A 39 28.71 -6.60 -3.14
CA SER A 39 29.61 -7.73 -2.81
C SER A 39 29.46 -8.92 -3.75
N GLY A 40 28.50 -8.90 -4.68
CA GLY A 40 28.24 -9.96 -5.66
C GLY A 40 27.34 -11.10 -5.15
N GLU A 41 27.02 -11.16 -3.88
CA GLU A 41 26.08 -12.16 -3.35
C GLU A 41 24.63 -11.78 -3.64
N PRO A 42 23.84 -12.66 -4.28
CA PRO A 42 22.43 -12.39 -4.55
C PRO A 42 21.62 -12.43 -3.25
N VAL A 43 20.72 -11.46 -3.09
CA VAL A 43 19.79 -11.40 -1.95
C VAL A 43 18.39 -11.72 -2.43
N LEU A 44 17.85 -12.87 -2.02
CA LEU A 44 16.47 -13.24 -2.25
C LEU A 44 15.56 -12.38 -1.33
N ALA A 45 14.88 -11.44 -1.94
CA ALA A 45 14.00 -10.50 -1.23
C ALA A 45 12.57 -11.04 -1.08
N LEU A 46 12.04 -11.62 -2.16
CA LEU A 46 10.71 -12.25 -2.19
C LEU A 46 10.84 -13.66 -2.75
N ASP A 47 10.12 -14.61 -2.17
CA ASP A 47 10.14 -16.01 -2.56
C ASP A 47 8.72 -16.58 -2.66
N GLN A 48 8.30 -16.89 -3.89
CA GLN A 48 7.03 -17.53 -4.23
C GLN A 48 5.83 -16.80 -3.58
N VAL A 49 5.75 -15.46 -3.75
CA VAL A 49 4.64 -14.67 -3.19
C VAL A 49 3.43 -14.78 -4.10
N ASP A 50 2.33 -15.32 -3.53
CA ASP A 50 1.00 -15.32 -4.12
C ASP A 50 0.08 -14.38 -3.36
N MET A 51 -0.57 -13.44 -4.04
CA MET A 51 -1.49 -12.48 -3.44
C MET A 51 -2.55 -12.04 -4.43
N ALA A 52 -3.80 -11.98 -3.99
CA ALA A 52 -4.89 -11.40 -4.76
C ALA A 52 -5.62 -10.34 -3.94
N VAL A 53 -5.97 -9.20 -4.55
CA VAL A 53 -6.73 -8.11 -3.91
C VAL A 53 -7.99 -7.85 -4.72
N ALA A 54 -9.14 -7.89 -4.06
CA ALA A 54 -10.43 -7.62 -4.70
C ALA A 54 -10.60 -6.13 -5.00
N ASP A 55 -11.45 -5.80 -5.98
CA ASP A 55 -11.78 -4.41 -6.27
C ASP A 55 -12.49 -3.76 -5.06
N GLY A 56 -12.07 -2.54 -4.71
CA GLY A 56 -12.55 -1.79 -3.55
C GLY A 56 -12.09 -2.33 -2.19
N GLU A 57 -11.25 -3.36 -2.13
CA GLU A 57 -10.71 -3.92 -0.87
C GLU A 57 -9.60 -3.05 -0.30
N PHE A 58 -9.58 -2.88 1.02
CA PHE A 58 -8.47 -2.27 1.75
C PHE A 58 -7.62 -3.38 2.39
N VAL A 59 -6.45 -3.65 1.83
CA VAL A 59 -5.52 -4.67 2.34
C VAL A 59 -4.35 -4.00 3.05
N CYS A 60 -4.06 -4.45 4.27
CA CYS A 60 -2.86 -4.03 5.00
C CYS A 60 -1.82 -5.14 4.98
N LEU A 61 -0.58 -4.78 4.62
CA LEU A 61 0.57 -5.67 4.58
C LEU A 61 1.47 -5.39 5.78
N VAL A 62 1.64 -6.36 6.65
CA VAL A 62 2.49 -6.27 7.85
C VAL A 62 3.61 -7.30 7.81
N GLY A 63 4.72 -7.02 8.46
CA GLY A 63 5.87 -7.92 8.54
C GLY A 63 7.09 -7.20 9.11
N PRO A 64 8.14 -7.92 9.52
CA PRO A 64 9.35 -7.33 10.07
C PRO A 64 10.06 -6.42 9.06
N SER A 65 10.93 -5.55 9.55
CA SER A 65 11.73 -4.67 8.69
C SER A 65 12.61 -5.49 7.76
N GLY A 66 12.70 -5.07 6.48
CA GLY A 66 13.51 -5.74 5.48
C GLY A 66 12.93 -7.06 4.93
N CYS A 67 11.70 -7.43 5.26
CA CYS A 67 11.06 -8.66 4.77
C CYS A 67 10.56 -8.59 3.31
N GLY A 68 10.66 -7.44 2.63
CA GLY A 68 10.29 -7.31 1.21
C GLY A 68 8.97 -6.60 0.93
N LYS A 69 8.28 -6.01 1.92
CA LYS A 69 7.00 -5.28 1.72
C LYS A 69 7.11 -4.16 0.69
N SER A 70 8.09 -3.27 0.85
CA SER A 70 8.32 -2.16 -0.10
C SER A 70 8.78 -2.68 -1.46
N THR A 71 9.49 -3.83 -1.52
CA THR A 71 9.81 -4.51 -2.78
C THR A 71 8.53 -4.95 -3.48
N LEU A 72 7.63 -5.64 -2.79
CA LEU A 72 6.34 -6.07 -3.35
C LEU A 72 5.51 -4.89 -3.85
N MET A 73 5.47 -3.79 -3.07
CA MET A 73 4.77 -2.58 -3.47
C MET A 73 5.39 -1.94 -4.73
N ARG A 74 6.73 -1.90 -4.85
CA ARG A 74 7.41 -1.37 -6.05
C ARG A 74 7.08 -2.20 -7.29
N LEU A 75 6.94 -3.51 -7.14
CA LEU A 75 6.51 -4.40 -8.21
C LEU A 75 5.06 -4.10 -8.62
N PHE A 76 4.13 -3.95 -7.67
CA PHE A 76 2.75 -3.54 -7.95
C PHE A 76 2.64 -2.15 -8.61
N ALA A 77 3.56 -1.25 -8.28
CA ALA A 77 3.63 0.08 -8.89
C ALA A 77 4.25 0.06 -10.30
N GLY A 78 4.79 -1.07 -10.76
CA GLY A 78 5.55 -1.16 -12.00
C GLY A 78 6.89 -0.42 -11.96
N LEU A 79 7.41 -0.10 -10.77
CA LEU A 79 8.68 0.60 -10.55
C LEU A 79 9.87 -0.36 -10.51
N ASP A 80 9.61 -1.65 -10.44
CA ASP A 80 10.61 -2.73 -10.49
C ASP A 80 9.99 -3.92 -11.23
N ARG A 81 10.81 -4.92 -11.58
CA ARG A 81 10.38 -6.14 -12.26
C ARG A 81 10.67 -7.35 -11.39
N ALA A 82 9.76 -8.31 -11.39
CA ALA A 82 10.00 -9.61 -10.78
C ALA A 82 11.00 -10.41 -11.60
N ASP A 83 11.80 -11.26 -10.94
CA ASP A 83 12.72 -12.18 -11.61
C ASP A 83 12.01 -13.48 -12.03
N ALA A 84 10.90 -13.82 -11.34
CA ALA A 84 9.96 -14.87 -11.75
C ALA A 84 8.55 -14.56 -11.22
N GLY A 85 7.56 -15.26 -11.77
CA GLY A 85 6.16 -15.04 -11.49
C GLY A 85 5.51 -13.99 -12.39
N ALA A 86 4.27 -13.63 -12.10
CA ALA A 86 3.51 -12.68 -12.89
C ALA A 86 2.64 -11.78 -12.02
N PHE A 87 2.51 -10.51 -12.43
CA PHE A 87 1.58 -9.53 -11.86
C PHE A 87 0.55 -9.13 -12.89
N SER A 88 -0.70 -8.94 -12.43
CA SER A 88 -1.71 -8.29 -13.24
C SER A 88 -2.52 -7.27 -12.44
N LEU A 89 -2.95 -6.20 -13.12
CA LEU A 89 -3.90 -5.20 -12.63
C LEU A 89 -5.11 -5.22 -13.58
N ALA A 90 -6.29 -5.48 -13.04
CA ALA A 90 -7.53 -5.62 -13.82
C ALA A 90 -7.38 -6.61 -15.00
N GLY A 91 -6.64 -7.69 -14.81
CA GLY A 91 -6.37 -8.72 -15.82
C GLY A 91 -5.27 -8.38 -16.84
N ALA A 92 -4.72 -7.16 -16.83
CA ALA A 92 -3.61 -6.77 -17.69
C ALA A 92 -2.26 -6.93 -16.96
N ALA A 93 -1.25 -7.45 -17.65
CA ALA A 93 0.10 -7.55 -17.07
C ALA A 93 0.68 -6.16 -16.73
N ILE A 94 1.42 -6.08 -15.63
CA ILE A 94 2.11 -4.85 -15.20
C ILE A 94 3.56 -4.92 -15.70
N ASP A 95 3.86 -4.20 -16.78
CA ASP A 95 5.20 -4.14 -17.37
C ASP A 95 5.97 -2.84 -17.05
N GLY A 96 5.31 -1.89 -16.37
CA GLY A 96 5.86 -0.59 -16.02
C GLY A 96 4.87 0.29 -15.25
N PRO A 97 5.25 1.54 -14.90
CA PRO A 97 4.37 2.47 -14.19
C PRO A 97 3.07 2.72 -14.94
N SER A 98 1.94 2.66 -14.24
CA SER A 98 0.62 2.85 -14.80
C SER A 98 -0.10 4.05 -14.19
N ALA A 99 -0.89 4.74 -15.01
CA ALA A 99 -1.79 5.80 -14.55
C ALA A 99 -2.91 5.29 -13.63
N GLU A 100 -3.19 4.00 -13.68
CA GLU A 100 -4.21 3.33 -12.84
C GLU A 100 -3.71 3.06 -11.43
N VAL A 101 -2.41 3.34 -11.14
CA VAL A 101 -1.78 3.15 -9.83
C VAL A 101 -1.37 4.49 -9.25
N GLY A 102 -1.93 4.84 -8.10
CA GLY A 102 -1.47 5.95 -7.26
C GLY A 102 -0.50 5.43 -6.20
N VAL A 103 0.58 6.16 -5.94
CA VAL A 103 1.57 5.79 -4.92
C VAL A 103 1.72 6.91 -3.90
N VAL A 104 1.68 6.54 -2.62
CA VAL A 104 1.98 7.42 -1.48
C VAL A 104 3.16 6.83 -0.73
N PHE A 105 4.25 7.57 -0.66
CA PHE A 105 5.46 7.17 0.06
C PHE A 105 5.42 7.60 1.52
N GLN A 106 6.29 7.04 2.33
CA GLN A 106 6.47 7.37 3.74
C GLN A 106 6.72 8.88 3.94
N GLN A 107 7.55 9.48 3.11
CA GLN A 107 7.65 10.93 3.00
C GLN A 107 6.65 11.45 1.98
N ALA A 108 5.99 12.55 2.27
CA ALA A 108 4.98 13.15 1.36
C ALA A 108 5.52 13.50 -0.03
N THR A 109 6.85 13.69 -0.15
CA THR A 109 7.57 13.99 -1.42
C THR A 109 6.88 15.08 -2.24
N LEU A 110 6.37 16.12 -1.58
CA LEU A 110 5.77 17.27 -2.24
C LEU A 110 6.88 18.13 -2.87
N LEU A 111 6.59 18.70 -4.03
CA LEU A 111 7.51 19.66 -4.66
C LEU A 111 7.43 20.97 -3.89
N PRO A 112 8.51 21.43 -3.22
CA PRO A 112 8.46 22.55 -2.28
C PRO A 112 8.21 23.91 -2.95
N TRP A 113 8.45 24.02 -4.25
CA TRP A 113 8.19 25.22 -5.07
C TRP A 113 6.79 25.26 -5.69
N LEU A 114 5.96 24.24 -5.46
CA LEU A 114 4.58 24.17 -5.91
C LEU A 114 3.63 24.35 -4.73
N THR A 115 2.52 25.05 -4.95
CA THR A 115 1.43 25.14 -3.96
C THR A 115 0.74 23.79 -3.76
N VAL A 116 -0.15 23.67 -2.78
CA VAL A 116 -1.00 22.51 -2.58
C VAL A 116 -1.78 22.15 -3.85
N TRP A 117 -2.46 23.13 -4.44
CA TRP A 117 -3.20 22.94 -5.69
C TRP A 117 -2.31 22.44 -6.83
N GLN A 118 -1.14 23.03 -6.98
CA GLN A 118 -0.19 22.65 -8.01
C GLN A 118 0.39 21.25 -7.78
N ASN A 119 0.70 20.88 -6.52
CA ASN A 119 1.14 19.54 -6.18
C ASN A 119 0.05 18.48 -6.48
N VAL A 120 -1.19 18.75 -6.06
CA VAL A 120 -2.32 17.83 -6.26
C VAL A 120 -2.64 17.65 -7.74
N THR A 121 -2.56 18.69 -8.54
CA THR A 121 -2.88 18.65 -9.99
C THR A 121 -1.68 18.25 -10.87
N LEU A 122 -0.48 18.11 -10.29
CA LEU A 122 0.73 17.73 -11.03
C LEU A 122 0.57 16.43 -11.84
N PRO A 123 0.01 15.34 -11.31
CA PRO A 123 -0.16 14.11 -12.08
C PRO A 123 -1.05 14.29 -13.32
N LEU A 124 -2.05 15.16 -13.25
CA LEU A 124 -2.92 15.50 -14.40
C LEU A 124 -2.12 16.20 -15.49
N ARG A 125 -1.32 17.21 -15.11
CA ARG A 125 -0.48 17.97 -16.06
C ARG A 125 0.53 17.06 -16.77
N VAL A 126 1.25 16.23 -16.00
CA VAL A 126 2.26 15.31 -16.56
C VAL A 126 1.59 14.26 -17.46
N GLY A 127 0.38 13.83 -17.12
CA GLY A 127 -0.39 12.88 -17.91
C GLY A 127 -1.08 13.46 -19.15
N GLY A 128 -0.92 14.76 -19.43
CA GLY A 128 -1.55 15.41 -20.58
C GLY A 128 -3.06 15.59 -20.45
N HIS A 129 -3.61 15.47 -19.24
CA HIS A 129 -5.05 15.67 -19.00
C HIS A 129 -5.37 17.14 -18.75
N SER A 130 -6.53 17.58 -19.25
CA SER A 130 -7.07 18.88 -18.89
C SER A 130 -7.41 18.90 -17.38
N ILE A 131 -6.89 19.93 -16.68
CA ILE A 131 -7.25 20.12 -15.26
C ILE A 131 -8.75 20.42 -15.14
N GLY A 132 -9.34 21.14 -16.10
CA GLY A 132 -10.75 21.50 -16.10
C GLY A 132 -11.69 20.32 -15.96
N ASP A 133 -11.40 19.21 -16.64
CA ASP A 133 -12.22 18.00 -16.61
C ASP A 133 -12.18 17.29 -15.24
N ARG A 134 -11.15 17.53 -14.45
CA ARG A 134 -10.94 16.91 -13.12
C ARG A 134 -10.99 17.92 -11.97
N GLU A 135 -11.22 19.20 -12.25
CA GLU A 135 -11.19 20.25 -11.21
C GLU A 135 -12.19 20.00 -10.10
N ALA A 136 -13.45 19.73 -10.43
CA ALA A 136 -14.49 19.49 -9.44
C ALA A 136 -14.22 18.24 -8.58
N PRO A 137 -13.87 17.06 -9.13
CA PRO A 137 -13.44 15.91 -8.32
C PRO A 137 -12.23 16.19 -7.43
N VAL A 138 -11.22 16.91 -7.93
CA VAL A 138 -10.02 17.25 -7.14
C VAL A 138 -10.36 18.20 -5.99
N ARG A 139 -11.20 19.21 -6.22
CA ARG A 139 -11.68 20.11 -5.16
C ARG A 139 -12.47 19.35 -4.09
N GLU A 140 -13.26 18.35 -4.48
CA GLU A 140 -13.98 17.49 -3.54
C GLU A 140 -13.01 16.63 -2.72
N LEU A 141 -11.95 16.07 -3.32
CA LEU A 141 -10.89 15.36 -2.58
C LEU A 141 -10.18 16.29 -1.57
N ILE A 142 -9.88 17.54 -1.96
CA ILE A 142 -9.33 18.57 -1.06
C ILE A 142 -10.28 18.82 0.12
N ARG A 143 -11.59 18.93 -0.15
CA ARG A 143 -12.63 19.11 0.89
C ARG A 143 -12.69 17.91 1.83
N ILE A 144 -12.74 16.69 1.29
CA ILE A 144 -12.76 15.45 2.09
C ILE A 144 -11.47 15.34 2.92
N ALA A 145 -10.32 15.70 2.40
CA ALA A 145 -9.06 15.68 3.13
C ALA A 145 -8.87 16.87 4.12
N ALA A 146 -9.89 17.70 4.33
CA ALA A 146 -9.83 18.90 5.18
C ALA A 146 -8.63 19.81 4.87
N LEU A 147 -8.44 20.10 3.58
CA LEU A 147 -7.38 20.98 3.05
C LEU A 147 -7.95 22.26 2.43
N GLN A 148 -9.25 22.52 2.58
CA GLN A 148 -9.89 23.75 2.10
C GLN A 148 -9.25 25.00 2.73
N GLY A 149 -8.99 26.01 1.90
CA GLY A 149 -8.32 27.23 2.30
C GLY A 149 -6.78 27.16 2.29
N PHE A 150 -6.21 25.96 2.03
CA PHE A 150 -4.77 25.75 1.95
C PHE A 150 -4.28 25.56 0.49
N GLU A 151 -5.14 25.71 -0.50
CA GLU A 151 -4.84 25.42 -1.92
C GLU A 151 -3.64 26.22 -2.45
N ASN A 152 -3.50 27.45 -1.97
CA ASN A 152 -2.43 28.39 -2.38
C ASN A 152 -1.20 28.35 -1.44
N LYS A 153 -1.23 27.50 -0.39
CA LYS A 153 -0.11 27.34 0.53
C LYS A 153 0.97 26.44 -0.06
N TYR A 154 2.23 26.70 0.33
CA TYR A 154 3.37 25.87 -0.01
C TYR A 154 3.59 24.77 1.03
N PRO A 155 4.27 23.65 0.70
CA PRO A 155 4.52 22.55 1.62
C PRO A 155 5.13 22.95 2.96
N TYR A 156 6.07 23.90 2.97
CA TYR A 156 6.73 24.39 4.20
C TYR A 156 5.80 25.19 5.12
N GLU A 157 4.62 25.61 4.66
CA GLU A 157 3.58 26.27 5.47
C GLU A 157 2.61 25.26 6.12
N LEU A 158 2.77 23.96 5.84
CA LEU A 158 1.87 22.91 6.29
C LEU A 158 2.49 22.05 7.38
N SER A 159 1.66 21.54 8.31
CA SER A 159 2.10 20.47 9.21
C SER A 159 2.41 19.18 8.44
N GLY A 160 3.20 18.26 9.02
CA GLY A 160 3.53 16.98 8.41
C GLY A 160 2.29 16.15 8.05
N GLY A 161 1.27 16.13 8.91
CA GLY A 161 0.00 15.46 8.62
C GLY A 161 -0.77 16.12 7.47
N MET A 162 -0.72 17.45 7.34
CA MET A 162 -1.30 18.13 6.17
C MET A 162 -0.56 17.79 4.90
N GLN A 163 0.77 17.76 4.93
CA GLN A 163 1.58 17.37 3.76
C GLN A 163 1.25 15.95 3.31
N GLN A 164 1.04 15.02 4.26
CA GLN A 164 0.67 13.65 3.95
C GLN A 164 -0.72 13.56 3.32
N ARG A 165 -1.70 14.34 3.82
CA ARG A 165 -3.02 14.45 3.19
C ARG A 165 -2.93 15.02 1.75
N VAL A 166 -2.08 16.00 1.51
CA VAL A 166 -1.82 16.51 0.15
C VAL A 166 -1.24 15.41 -0.75
N ALA A 167 -0.31 14.58 -0.25
CA ALA A 167 0.25 13.47 -1.01
C ALA A 167 -0.82 12.41 -1.37
N ILE A 168 -1.73 12.10 -0.42
CA ILE A 168 -2.87 11.19 -0.67
C ILE A 168 -3.81 11.77 -1.74
N VAL A 169 -4.20 13.04 -1.62
CA VAL A 169 -5.06 13.70 -2.61
C VAL A 169 -4.37 13.76 -3.98
N ARG A 170 -3.07 14.03 -4.02
CA ARG A 170 -2.27 13.99 -5.25
C ARG A 170 -2.31 12.60 -5.92
N ALA A 171 -2.14 11.55 -5.15
CA ALA A 171 -2.20 10.19 -5.67
C ALA A 171 -3.60 9.84 -6.21
N LEU A 172 -4.66 10.35 -5.59
CA LEU A 172 -6.05 10.13 -6.01
C LEU A 172 -6.51 11.04 -7.16
N SER A 173 -5.79 12.12 -7.49
CA SER A 173 -6.24 13.14 -8.45
C SER A 173 -6.51 12.59 -9.85
N ARG A 174 -5.77 11.57 -10.29
CA ARG A 174 -5.97 10.87 -11.56
C ARG A 174 -7.05 9.80 -11.53
N ASP A 175 -7.70 9.59 -10.40
CA ASP A 175 -8.71 8.55 -10.21
C ASP A 175 -8.17 7.12 -10.43
N PRO A 176 -7.07 6.75 -9.77
CA PRO A 176 -6.47 5.43 -9.95
C PRO A 176 -7.43 4.33 -9.51
N LYS A 177 -7.26 3.12 -10.05
CA LYS A 177 -7.96 1.91 -9.58
C LYS A 177 -7.33 1.39 -8.28
N LEU A 178 -6.01 1.53 -8.17
CA LEU A 178 -5.20 1.05 -7.06
C LEU A 178 -4.46 2.19 -6.39
N LEU A 179 -4.52 2.26 -5.06
CA LEU A 179 -3.70 3.15 -4.24
C LEU A 179 -2.74 2.32 -3.38
N LEU A 180 -1.46 2.53 -3.61
CA LEU A 180 -0.37 1.91 -2.85
C LEU A 180 0.18 2.90 -1.84
N MET A 181 0.34 2.49 -0.58
CA MET A 181 0.86 3.34 0.48
C MET A 181 1.97 2.62 1.25
N ASP A 182 3.15 3.23 1.33
CA ASP A 182 4.29 2.70 2.08
C ASP A 182 4.49 3.48 3.37
N GLU A 183 4.06 2.93 4.51
CA GLU A 183 4.18 3.52 5.84
C GLU A 183 3.80 5.02 5.91
N PRO A 184 2.65 5.45 5.37
CA PRO A 184 2.36 6.88 5.16
C PRO A 184 2.33 7.69 6.46
N PHE A 185 2.19 7.04 7.61
CA PHE A 185 2.11 7.70 8.92
C PHE A 185 3.23 7.27 9.87
N GLY A 186 4.25 6.57 9.37
CA GLY A 186 5.34 6.03 10.19
C GLY A 186 6.13 7.08 10.98
N ALA A 187 6.26 8.30 10.44
CA ALA A 187 6.99 9.40 11.09
C ALA A 187 6.13 10.24 12.06
N LEU A 188 4.83 9.93 12.23
CA LEU A 188 3.92 10.70 13.09
C LEU A 188 3.90 10.13 14.51
N ASP A 189 3.69 11.02 15.49
CA ASP A 189 3.38 10.62 16.87
C ASP A 189 2.05 9.84 16.95
N ALA A 190 1.82 9.13 18.05
CA ALA A 190 0.69 8.22 18.21
C ALA A 190 -0.68 8.91 18.04
N LEU A 191 -0.86 10.08 18.65
CA LEU A 191 -2.15 10.81 18.58
C LEU A 191 -2.42 11.38 17.19
N THR A 192 -1.38 11.91 16.56
CA THR A 192 -1.48 12.42 15.19
C THR A 192 -1.74 11.27 14.21
N ARG A 193 -1.10 10.11 14.40
CA ARG A 193 -1.33 8.91 13.58
C ARG A 193 -2.77 8.41 13.70
N GLU A 194 -3.35 8.36 14.92
CA GLU A 194 -4.73 7.96 15.13
C GLU A 194 -5.70 8.88 14.37
N LYS A 195 -5.50 10.19 14.45
CA LYS A 195 -6.29 11.16 13.67
C LYS A 195 -6.13 10.95 12.17
N MET A 196 -4.91 10.69 11.70
CA MET A 196 -4.65 10.46 10.28
C MET A 196 -5.26 9.16 9.77
N ASN A 197 -5.31 8.11 10.59
CA ASN A 197 -6.00 6.87 10.27
C ASN A 197 -7.52 7.08 10.11
N ALA A 198 -8.13 7.85 11.00
CA ALA A 198 -9.54 8.22 10.87
C ALA A 198 -9.82 9.04 9.60
N GLU A 199 -8.93 9.99 9.26
CA GLU A 199 -9.02 10.78 8.03
C GLU A 199 -8.83 9.91 6.77
N LEU A 200 -7.87 9.00 6.77
CA LEU A 200 -7.65 8.06 5.67
C LEU A 200 -8.86 7.15 5.46
N GLN A 201 -9.42 6.62 6.55
CA GLN A 201 -10.66 5.84 6.49
C GLN A 201 -11.80 6.67 5.84
N ARG A 202 -11.95 7.94 6.22
CA ARG A 202 -12.97 8.85 5.66
C ARG A 202 -12.76 9.06 4.15
N ILE A 203 -11.53 9.33 3.73
CA ILE A 203 -11.17 9.49 2.31
C ILE A 203 -11.46 8.21 1.54
N TRP A 204 -11.09 7.06 2.10
CA TRP A 204 -11.31 5.76 1.46
C TRP A 204 -12.80 5.42 1.36
N LEU A 205 -13.59 5.64 2.42
CA LEU A 205 -15.03 5.40 2.40
C LEU A 205 -15.77 6.24 1.33
N ALA A 206 -15.26 7.45 1.05
CA ALA A 206 -15.80 8.32 0.01
C ALA A 206 -15.37 7.90 -1.40
N SER A 207 -14.14 7.40 -1.56
CA SER A 207 -13.55 7.08 -2.88
C SER A 207 -13.73 5.61 -3.29
N ARG A 208 -13.84 4.69 -2.32
CA ARG A 208 -13.97 3.24 -2.51
C ARG A 208 -12.91 2.64 -3.43
N LYS A 209 -11.71 3.18 -3.40
CA LYS A 209 -10.58 2.67 -4.18
C LYS A 209 -10.00 1.41 -3.54
N THR A 210 -9.42 0.54 -4.37
CA THR A 210 -8.61 -0.56 -3.87
C THR A 210 -7.33 -0.01 -3.26
N VAL A 211 -6.99 -0.44 -2.05
CA VAL A 211 -5.82 0.05 -1.31
C VAL A 211 -4.96 -1.11 -0.86
N VAL A 212 -3.64 -0.99 -1.06
CA VAL A 212 -2.63 -1.80 -0.40
C VAL A 212 -1.78 -0.88 0.46
N LEU A 213 -1.88 -1.02 1.78
CA LEU A 213 -1.14 -0.24 2.77
C LEU A 213 -0.07 -1.09 3.42
N ILE A 214 1.17 -0.65 3.36
CA ILE A 214 2.26 -1.21 4.17
C ILE A 214 2.34 -0.45 5.48
N THR A 215 2.35 -1.18 6.57
CA THR A 215 2.56 -0.61 7.91
C THR A 215 3.29 -1.59 8.83
N HIS A 216 3.98 -1.06 9.82
CA HIS A 216 4.53 -1.82 10.95
C HIS A 216 3.62 -1.79 12.18
N SER A 217 2.53 -1.02 12.16
CA SER A 217 1.56 -0.91 13.25
C SER A 217 0.43 -1.92 13.06
N ILE A 218 0.33 -2.88 13.99
CA ILE A 218 -0.74 -3.89 13.99
C ILE A 218 -2.10 -3.21 14.17
N ASP A 219 -2.19 -2.23 15.07
CA ASP A 219 -3.43 -1.52 15.36
C ASP A 219 -3.92 -0.73 14.14
N GLU A 220 -3.00 -0.08 13.42
CA GLU A 220 -3.30 0.60 12.15
C GLU A 220 -3.82 -0.39 11.10
N ALA A 221 -3.14 -1.54 10.95
CA ALA A 221 -3.54 -2.56 9.98
C ALA A 221 -4.95 -3.09 10.25
N ILE A 222 -5.31 -3.34 11.51
CA ILE A 222 -6.64 -3.80 11.89
C ILE A 222 -7.65 -2.67 11.77
N PHE A 223 -7.27 -1.42 12.12
CA PHE A 223 -8.17 -0.27 12.04
C PHE A 223 -8.55 0.08 10.60
N LEU A 224 -7.62 -0.03 9.64
CA LEU A 224 -7.84 0.36 8.25
C LEU A 224 -8.23 -0.81 7.35
N GLY A 225 -7.65 -2.01 7.56
CA GLY A 225 -7.79 -3.12 6.64
C GLY A 225 -9.15 -3.82 6.69
N ASP A 226 -9.62 -4.30 5.55
CA ASP A 226 -10.64 -5.36 5.48
C ASP A 226 -9.96 -6.72 5.63
N ARG A 227 -8.66 -6.78 5.29
CA ARG A 227 -7.78 -7.93 5.44
C ARG A 227 -6.36 -7.49 5.79
N VAL A 228 -5.73 -8.24 6.69
CA VAL A 228 -4.32 -8.08 7.04
C VAL A 228 -3.53 -9.27 6.50
N VAL A 229 -2.52 -8.98 5.71
CA VAL A 229 -1.58 -9.97 5.13
C VAL A 229 -0.29 -9.90 5.92
N VAL A 230 0.12 -11.01 6.50
CA VAL A 230 1.33 -11.12 7.30
C VAL A 230 2.44 -11.75 6.48
N MET A 231 3.60 -11.08 6.41
CA MET A 231 4.80 -11.57 5.73
C MET A 231 5.83 -12.11 6.72
N SER A 232 6.52 -13.19 6.30
CA SER A 232 7.68 -13.75 7.02
C SER A 232 8.87 -12.81 7.02
N PRO A 233 9.88 -13.01 7.89
CA PRO A 233 11.22 -12.49 7.69
C PRO A 233 11.77 -12.88 6.31
N ARG A 234 12.84 -12.19 5.87
CA ARG A 234 13.48 -12.43 4.57
C ARG A 234 14.01 -13.87 4.43
N PRO A 235 13.78 -14.56 3.29
CA PRO A 235 13.01 -14.08 2.12
C PRO A 235 11.52 -13.94 2.42
N GLY A 236 10.94 -12.81 1.94
CA GLY A 236 9.54 -12.49 2.21
C GLY A 236 8.60 -13.48 1.53
N ARG A 237 7.74 -14.09 2.32
CA ARG A 237 6.63 -14.97 1.90
C ARG A 237 5.37 -14.53 2.62
N ILE A 238 4.20 -14.79 2.06
CA ILE A 238 2.95 -14.61 2.79
C ILE A 238 2.77 -15.80 3.74
N VAL A 239 2.69 -15.50 5.04
CA VAL A 239 2.50 -16.51 6.10
C VAL A 239 1.03 -16.72 6.37
N ARG A 240 0.25 -15.63 6.41
CA ARG A 240 -1.16 -15.68 6.77
C ARG A 240 -1.90 -14.48 6.21
N GLU A 241 -3.16 -14.69 5.86
CA GLU A 241 -4.14 -13.66 5.55
C GLU A 241 -5.26 -13.71 6.58
N LEU A 242 -5.54 -12.59 7.23
CA LEU A 242 -6.52 -12.48 8.31
C LEU A 242 -7.62 -11.48 7.90
N LYS A 243 -8.86 -11.93 7.84
CA LYS A 243 -10.01 -11.06 7.59
C LYS A 243 -10.32 -10.24 8.83
N VAL A 244 -10.65 -8.96 8.66
CA VAL A 244 -11.05 -8.07 9.74
C VAL A 244 -12.57 -7.88 9.69
N GLU A 245 -13.28 -8.52 10.60
CA GLU A 245 -14.75 -8.50 10.65
C GLU A 245 -15.30 -7.39 11.57
N LEU A 246 -14.61 -6.27 11.62
CA LEU A 246 -15.04 -5.08 12.36
C LEU A 246 -15.90 -4.18 11.47
N PRO A 247 -17.03 -3.68 11.99
CA PRO A 247 -17.92 -2.78 11.22
C PRO A 247 -17.22 -1.46 10.87
N ARG A 248 -17.70 -0.78 9.84
CA ARG A 248 -17.25 0.55 9.41
C ARG A 248 -18.39 1.58 9.48
N PRO A 249 -18.14 2.86 9.75
CA PRO A 249 -16.83 3.45 10.04
C PRO A 249 -16.30 3.01 11.41
N ARG A 250 -14.99 2.77 11.50
CA ARG A 250 -14.32 2.42 12.75
C ARG A 250 -13.93 3.66 13.52
N VAL A 251 -14.21 3.65 14.82
CA VAL A 251 -13.83 4.71 15.77
C VAL A 251 -12.76 4.13 16.69
N ALA A 252 -11.65 4.81 16.86
CA ALA A 252 -10.48 4.29 17.59
C ALA A 252 -10.83 3.81 19.00
N ALA A 253 -11.54 4.65 19.77
CA ALA A 253 -11.95 4.32 21.14
C ALA A 253 -12.80 3.05 21.26
N GLU A 254 -13.60 2.74 20.24
CA GLU A 254 -14.44 1.54 20.21
C GLU A 254 -13.70 0.34 19.62
N THR A 255 -12.87 0.59 18.61
CA THR A 255 -12.16 -0.45 17.85
C THR A 255 -11.08 -1.11 18.68
N PHE A 256 -10.22 -0.34 19.36
CA PHE A 256 -9.05 -0.90 20.05
C PHE A 256 -9.41 -1.74 21.29
N GLY A 257 -10.58 -1.50 21.88
CA GLY A 257 -11.14 -2.33 22.97
C GLY A 257 -12.00 -3.50 22.51
N HIS A 258 -12.29 -3.61 21.20
CA HIS A 258 -13.19 -4.64 20.67
C HIS A 258 -12.54 -6.04 20.77
N PRO A 259 -13.27 -7.09 21.21
CA PRO A 259 -12.72 -8.45 21.36
C PRO A 259 -12.05 -8.98 20.08
N GLU A 260 -12.64 -8.71 18.92
CA GLU A 260 -12.09 -9.14 17.63
C GLU A 260 -10.76 -8.42 17.31
N HIS A 261 -10.63 -7.11 17.63
CA HIS A 261 -9.36 -6.39 17.50
C HIS A 261 -8.28 -7.02 18.38
N VAL A 262 -8.59 -7.28 19.65
CA VAL A 262 -7.64 -7.86 20.61
C VAL A 262 -7.18 -9.25 20.16
N LYS A 263 -8.11 -10.08 19.65
CA LYS A 263 -7.84 -11.41 19.12
C LYS A 263 -6.91 -11.33 17.90
N LEU A 264 -7.25 -10.50 16.90
CA LEU A 264 -6.44 -10.31 15.69
C LEU A 264 -5.06 -9.75 16.02
N ALA A 265 -4.97 -8.75 16.88
CA ALA A 265 -3.69 -8.15 17.28
C ALA A 265 -2.77 -9.19 17.95
N ARG A 266 -3.32 -10.08 18.79
CA ARG A 266 -2.57 -11.17 19.40
C ARG A 266 -2.10 -12.20 18.37
N GLU A 267 -2.97 -12.59 17.44
CA GLU A 267 -2.64 -13.54 16.37
C GLU A 267 -1.55 -12.99 15.44
N ILE A 268 -1.69 -11.72 15.00
CA ILE A 268 -0.68 -11.07 14.13
C ILE A 268 0.66 -10.98 14.87
N ARG A 269 0.66 -10.60 16.16
CA ARG A 269 1.89 -10.50 16.95
C ARG A 269 2.59 -11.85 17.06
N ALA A 270 1.87 -12.91 17.37
CA ALA A 270 2.42 -14.25 17.42
C ALA A 270 3.04 -14.70 16.09
N LEU A 271 2.43 -14.35 14.96
CA LEU A 271 2.98 -14.64 13.62
C LEU A 271 4.23 -13.82 13.26
N LEU A 272 4.42 -12.66 13.87
CA LEU A 272 5.58 -11.79 13.63
C LEU A 272 6.78 -12.12 14.54
N GLU A 273 6.52 -12.75 15.70
CA GLU A 273 7.53 -13.12 16.69
C GLU A 273 8.07 -14.56 16.52
N GLY A 274 7.35 -15.42 15.81
CA GLY A 274 7.72 -16.83 15.55
C GLY A 274 8.39 -17.02 14.22
#